data_85c0897e9aebe1431e3978bbd67eb1ee
#
_entry.id   85c0897e9aebe1431e3978bbd67eb1ee
#
_cell.length_a   1.000
_cell.length_b   1.000
_cell.length_c   1.000
_cell.angle_alpha   90.00
_cell.angle_beta   90.00
_cell.angle_gamma   90.00
#
_symmetry.space_group_name_H-M   'P 1'
#
loop_
_entity.id
_entity.type
_entity.pdbx_description
1 polymer ?
#
loop_
_entity_poly.entity_id
_entity_poly.type
_entity_poly.pdbx_seq_one_letter_code
_entity_poly.pdbx_strand_id
1 'polypeptide(L)'
;MEPYLPVVFVMIDGLRPDAITTADCPTLQELRRRGAWTFAARSVMPSITLPCHMSIFHSVPPTRHGVTTNIWQPMARPLPGLFDQAKVHGKRCSAIHNWEPLRDL
;
A
#
# COMPACT_ATOMS: atom_id res chain seq x y z
N MET A 1 7.58 -13.62 26.14
CA MET A 1 7.24 -12.39 25.40
C MET A 1 7.78 -12.52 24.00
N GLU A 2 6.91 -12.57 23.01
CA GLU A 2 7.38 -12.59 21.64
C GLU A 2 8.08 -11.27 21.31
N PRO A 3 9.21 -11.31 20.58
CA PRO A 3 9.90 -10.09 20.20
C PRO A 3 8.96 -9.22 19.34
N TYR A 4 8.87 -7.95 19.72
CA TYR A 4 8.12 -6.98 18.95
C TYR A 4 8.90 -6.67 17.65
N LEU A 5 8.36 -7.12 16.53
CA LEU A 5 8.93 -6.82 15.21
C LEU A 5 8.10 -5.72 14.57
N PRO A 6 8.64 -4.51 14.45
CA PRO A 6 7.95 -3.44 13.72
C PRO A 6 7.93 -3.77 12.24
N VAL A 7 6.80 -3.47 11.59
CA VAL A 7 6.65 -3.56 10.12
C VAL A 7 6.59 -2.14 9.56
N VAL A 8 7.45 -1.88 8.60
CA VAL A 8 7.44 -0.60 7.85
C VAL A 8 6.98 -0.90 6.43
N PHE A 9 5.84 -0.34 6.07
CA PHE A 9 5.29 -0.42 4.72
C PHE A 9 5.54 0.91 4.01
N VAL A 10 6.26 0.88 2.89
CA VAL A 10 6.60 2.08 2.11
C VAL A 10 5.96 1.98 0.74
N MET A 11 5.17 2.97 0.37
CA MET A 11 4.59 3.12 -0.95
C MET A 11 5.25 4.28 -1.69
N ILE A 12 5.80 4.01 -2.84
CA ILE A 12 6.39 5.03 -3.73
C ILE A 12 5.54 5.08 -4.99
N ASP A 13 4.61 6.01 -5.01
CA ASP A 13 3.69 6.16 -6.14
C ASP A 13 4.43 6.64 -7.39
N GLY A 14 4.05 6.11 -8.55
CA GLY A 14 4.64 6.47 -9.83
C GLY A 14 6.04 5.90 -10.08
N LEU A 15 6.61 5.15 -9.16
CA LEU A 15 7.92 4.52 -9.37
C LEU A 15 7.80 3.34 -10.34
N ARG A 16 8.47 3.45 -11.47
CA ARG A 16 8.62 2.33 -12.40
C ARG A 16 9.69 1.36 -11.89
N PRO A 17 9.44 0.04 -11.95
CA PRO A 17 10.41 -0.94 -11.46
C PRO A 17 11.79 -0.86 -12.14
N ASP A 18 11.84 -0.60 -13.44
CA ASP A 18 13.07 -0.47 -14.20
C ASP A 18 13.92 0.75 -13.78
N ALA A 19 13.32 1.78 -13.21
CA ALA A 19 14.03 2.93 -12.67
C ALA A 19 14.96 2.54 -11.51
N ILE A 20 14.64 1.50 -10.76
CA ILE A 20 15.48 1.01 -9.66
C ILE A 20 16.83 0.48 -10.17
N THR A 21 16.87 -0.05 -11.39
CA THR A 21 18.10 -0.55 -12.01
C THR A 21 18.85 0.51 -12.80
N THR A 22 18.16 1.52 -13.32
CA THR A 22 18.77 2.54 -14.18
C THR A 22 19.15 3.82 -13.45
N ALA A 23 18.51 4.12 -12.33
CA ALA A 23 18.83 5.26 -11.48
C ALA A 23 19.76 4.86 -10.33
N ASP A 24 20.38 5.85 -9.71
CA ASP A 24 21.22 5.65 -8.53
C ASP A 24 20.33 5.49 -7.28
N CYS A 25 19.95 4.25 -6.99
CA CYS A 25 19.09 3.89 -5.87
C CYS A 25 19.77 2.86 -4.94
N PRO A 26 20.88 3.21 -4.27
CA PRO A 26 21.68 2.23 -3.53
C PRO A 26 20.91 1.53 -2.41
N THR A 27 20.02 2.23 -1.71
CA THR A 27 19.21 1.63 -0.64
C THR A 27 18.22 0.60 -1.18
N LEU A 28 17.54 0.89 -2.28
CA LEU A 28 16.62 -0.07 -2.91
C LEU A 28 17.37 -1.28 -3.47
N GLN A 29 18.55 -1.07 -4.04
CA GLN A 29 19.41 -2.18 -4.49
C GLN A 29 19.85 -3.07 -3.32
N GLU A 30 20.22 -2.49 -2.18
CA GLU A 30 20.59 -3.24 -0.98
C GLU A 30 19.40 -4.03 -0.41
N LEU A 31 18.20 -3.45 -0.40
CA LEU A 31 16.98 -4.16 0.02
C LEU A 31 16.69 -5.37 -0.88
N ARG A 32 16.88 -5.21 -2.19
CA ARG A 32 16.76 -6.33 -3.15
C ARG A 32 17.75 -7.44 -2.86
N ARG A 33 18.99 -7.08 -2.56
CA ARG A 33 20.05 -8.06 -2.26
C ARG A 33 19.75 -8.86 -0.97
N ARG A 34 19.08 -8.23 0.00
CA ARG A 34 18.83 -8.81 1.34
C ARG A 34 17.46 -9.46 1.49
N GLY A 35 16.53 -9.12 0.64
CA GLY A 35 15.14 -9.55 0.75
C GLY A 35 14.60 -10.25 -0.48
N ALA A 36 13.33 -10.58 -0.47
CA ALA A 36 12.60 -11.06 -1.63
C ALA A 36 12.02 -9.88 -2.41
N TRP A 37 12.00 -9.98 -3.74
CA TRP A 37 11.49 -8.91 -4.60
C TRP A 37 10.93 -9.46 -5.90
N THR A 38 10.13 -8.65 -6.59
CA THR A 38 9.65 -8.93 -7.94
C THR A 38 9.43 -7.62 -8.70
N PHE A 39 9.70 -7.60 -9.99
CA PHE A 39 9.29 -6.53 -10.91
C PHE A 39 8.03 -6.89 -11.71
N ALA A 40 7.44 -8.06 -11.45
CA ALA A 40 6.30 -8.58 -12.18
C ALA A 40 4.97 -8.42 -11.43
N ALA A 41 4.96 -7.72 -10.29
CA ALA A 41 3.73 -7.43 -9.58
C ALA A 41 2.79 -6.58 -10.43
N ARG A 42 1.49 -6.85 -10.31
CA ARG A 42 0.45 -6.15 -11.07
C ARG A 42 -0.47 -5.39 -10.12
N SER A 43 -0.85 -4.21 -10.53
CA SER A 43 -1.88 -3.41 -9.89
C SER A 43 -3.28 -3.87 -10.32
N VAL A 44 -4.31 -3.24 -9.75
CA VAL A 44 -5.71 -3.45 -10.14
C VAL A 44 -6.13 -2.46 -11.23
N MET A 45 -7.32 -2.68 -11.81
CA MET A 45 -7.93 -1.76 -12.76
C MET A 45 -9.15 -1.07 -12.13
N PRO A 46 -9.30 0.26 -12.26
CA PRO A 46 -8.36 1.19 -12.92
C PRO A 46 -7.05 1.35 -12.14
N SER A 47 -5.92 1.38 -12.85
CA SER A 47 -4.58 1.41 -12.26
C SER A 47 -4.15 2.86 -11.92
N ILE A 48 -4.97 3.54 -11.14
CA ILE A 48 -4.70 4.89 -10.64
C ILE A 48 -4.58 4.87 -9.12
N THR A 49 -4.09 5.94 -8.54
CA THR A 49 -3.58 5.97 -7.16
C THR A 49 -4.58 5.47 -6.13
N LEU A 50 -5.74 6.10 -5.99
CA LEU A 50 -6.66 5.79 -4.90
C LEU A 50 -7.29 4.40 -5.01
N PRO A 51 -7.78 3.93 -6.16
CA PRO A 51 -8.25 2.56 -6.32
C PRO A 51 -7.19 1.51 -5.97
N CYS A 52 -5.94 1.73 -6.36
CA CYS A 52 -4.84 0.82 -6.04
C CYS A 52 -4.55 0.77 -4.55
N HIS A 53 -4.48 1.92 -3.88
CA HIS A 53 -4.27 1.98 -2.43
C HIS A 53 -5.43 1.32 -1.67
N MET A 54 -6.68 1.58 -2.05
CA MET A 54 -7.83 0.92 -1.45
C MET A 54 -7.75 -0.61 -1.57
N SER A 55 -7.38 -1.10 -2.74
CA SER A 55 -7.21 -2.55 -2.95
C SER A 55 -6.07 -3.13 -2.10
N ILE A 56 -4.96 -2.42 -1.96
CA ILE A 56 -3.83 -2.86 -1.13
C ILE A 56 -4.23 -2.92 0.35
N PHE A 57 -4.86 -1.86 0.88
CA PHE A 57 -5.17 -1.78 2.30
C PHE A 57 -6.39 -2.61 2.71
N HIS A 58 -7.31 -2.89 1.80
CA HIS A 58 -8.53 -3.66 2.09
C HIS A 58 -8.57 -5.05 1.47
N SER A 59 -7.57 -5.40 0.66
CA SER A 59 -7.41 -6.74 0.03
C SER A 59 -8.60 -7.16 -0.85
N VAL A 60 -9.21 -6.21 -1.54
CA VAL A 60 -10.34 -6.44 -2.45
C VAL A 60 -10.19 -5.63 -3.74
N PRO A 61 -10.78 -6.06 -4.85
CA PRO A 61 -10.72 -5.31 -6.10
C PRO A 61 -11.61 -4.06 -6.09
N PRO A 62 -11.40 -3.11 -7.00
CA PRO A 62 -12.23 -1.90 -7.12
C PRO A 62 -13.73 -2.18 -7.31
N THR A 63 -14.07 -3.28 -7.95
CA THR A 63 -15.48 -3.74 -8.08
C THR A 63 -16.13 -4.02 -6.73
N ARG A 64 -15.35 -4.29 -5.69
CA ARG A 64 -15.84 -4.57 -4.34
C ARG A 64 -15.81 -3.34 -3.44
N HIS A 65 -14.73 -2.56 -3.45
CA HIS A 65 -14.65 -1.36 -2.61
C HIS A 65 -15.33 -0.12 -3.23
N GLY A 66 -15.53 -0.11 -4.55
CA GLY A 66 -16.28 0.95 -5.23
C GLY A 66 -15.51 2.25 -5.49
N VAL A 67 -14.25 2.34 -5.08
CA VAL A 67 -13.40 3.51 -5.36
C VAL A 67 -12.71 3.29 -6.70
N THR A 68 -13.12 4.06 -7.72
CA THR A 68 -12.66 3.89 -9.10
C THR A 68 -12.01 5.14 -9.67
N THR A 69 -11.90 6.20 -8.89
CA THR A 69 -11.26 7.47 -9.25
C THR A 69 -10.36 7.94 -8.11
N ASN A 70 -9.63 9.05 -8.31
CA ASN A 70 -8.85 9.69 -7.27
C ASN A 70 -9.69 10.61 -6.34
N ILE A 71 -10.99 10.48 -6.40
CA ILE A 71 -11.91 11.14 -5.46
C ILE A 71 -12.32 10.10 -4.42
N TRP A 72 -11.99 10.35 -3.16
CA TRP A 72 -12.34 9.42 -2.08
C TRP A 72 -13.85 9.31 -1.92
N GLN A 73 -14.32 8.09 -1.75
CA GLN A 73 -15.72 7.77 -1.44
C GLN A 73 -15.75 6.67 -0.38
N PRO A 74 -16.68 6.72 0.57
CA PRO A 74 -16.85 5.62 1.50
C PRO A 74 -17.31 4.36 0.76
N MET A 75 -16.87 3.21 1.23
CA MET A 75 -17.34 1.93 0.70
C MET A 75 -18.82 1.75 1.02
N ALA A 76 -19.64 1.40 0.02
CA ALA A 76 -21.05 1.11 0.21
C ALA A 76 -21.28 -0.09 1.15
N ARG A 77 -20.35 -1.04 1.14
CA ARG A 77 -20.30 -2.17 2.07
C ARG A 77 -18.89 -2.20 2.70
N PRO A 78 -18.73 -1.53 3.86
CA PRO A 78 -17.42 -1.39 4.50
C PRO A 78 -16.76 -2.73 4.79
N LEU A 79 -15.45 -2.76 4.66
CA LEU A 79 -14.59 -3.88 4.99
C LEU A 79 -13.47 -3.38 5.90
N PRO A 80 -13.08 -4.16 6.91
CA PRO A 80 -11.91 -3.82 7.71
C PRO A 80 -10.66 -3.85 6.82
N GLY A 81 -9.86 -2.81 6.93
CA GLY A 81 -8.57 -2.72 6.26
C GLY A 81 -7.43 -3.21 7.14
N LEU A 82 -6.22 -3.05 6.63
CA LEU A 82 -4.99 -3.46 7.32
C LEU A 82 -4.85 -2.78 8.69
N PHE A 83 -5.15 -1.49 8.78
CA PHE A 83 -5.08 -0.75 10.05
C PHE A 83 -6.14 -1.21 11.05
N ASP A 84 -7.33 -1.52 10.58
CA ASP A 84 -8.41 -2.05 11.43
C ASP A 84 -8.01 -3.41 12.02
N GLN A 85 -7.45 -4.28 11.19
CA GLN A 85 -6.97 -5.60 11.64
C GLN A 85 -5.83 -5.47 12.65
N ALA A 86 -4.87 -4.61 12.39
CA ALA A 86 -3.78 -4.36 13.34
C ALA A 86 -4.31 -3.86 14.69
N LYS A 87 -5.28 -2.94 14.67
CA LYS A 87 -5.89 -2.39 15.88
C LYS A 87 -6.64 -3.45 16.68
N VAL A 88 -7.43 -4.31 16.02
CA VAL A 88 -8.13 -5.43 16.68
C VAL A 88 -7.13 -6.36 17.40
N HIS A 89 -5.93 -6.52 16.86
CA HIS A 89 -4.87 -7.31 17.47
C HIS A 89 -3.98 -6.51 18.42
N GLY A 90 -4.44 -5.36 18.91
CA GLY A 90 -3.72 -4.54 19.88
C GLY A 90 -2.43 -3.89 19.37
N LYS A 91 -2.27 -3.79 18.04
CA LYS A 91 -1.09 -3.17 17.43
C LYS A 91 -1.31 -1.66 17.26
N ARG A 92 -0.24 -0.89 17.46
CA ARG A 92 -0.25 0.53 17.16
C ARG A 92 0.18 0.75 15.72
N CYS A 93 -0.52 1.62 15.01
CA CYS A 93 -0.22 1.98 13.64
C CYS A 93 -0.01 3.48 13.53
N SER A 94 0.85 3.87 12.60
CA SER A 94 1.02 5.25 12.16
C SER A 94 1.03 5.29 10.65
N ALA A 95 0.39 6.28 10.07
CA ALA A 95 0.40 6.53 8.64
C ALA A 95 0.96 7.92 8.37
N ILE A 96 1.91 8.00 7.45
CA ILE A 96 2.51 9.26 6.99
C ILE A 96 2.27 9.32 5.49
N HIS A 97 1.64 10.38 5.03
CA HIS A 97 1.33 10.58 3.61
C HIS A 97 1.48 12.04 3.21
N ASN A 98 1.62 12.29 1.93
CA ASN A 98 1.72 13.62 1.35
C ASN A 98 0.59 13.93 0.34
N TRP A 99 -0.51 13.17 0.41
CA TRP A 99 -1.67 13.38 -0.44
C TRP A 99 -2.96 13.14 0.35
N GLU A 100 -3.79 14.17 0.44
CA GLU A 100 -4.96 14.22 1.34
C GLU A 100 -5.95 13.06 1.19
N PRO A 101 -6.27 12.57 -0.02
CA PRO A 101 -7.19 11.44 -0.18
C PRO A 101 -6.75 10.14 0.50
N LEU A 102 -5.49 10.01 0.88
CA LEU A 102 -4.99 8.83 1.61
C LEU A 102 -5.33 8.82 3.10
N ARG A 103 -5.80 9.95 3.63
CA ARG A 103 -6.11 10.08 5.05
C ARG A 103 -7.20 9.10 5.52
N ASP A 104 -8.16 8.82 4.68
CA ASP A 104 -9.36 8.07 5.01
C ASP A 104 -9.34 6.60 4.51
N LEU A 105 -8.18 6.11 4.17
CA LEU A 105 -7.98 4.70 3.74
C LEU A 105 -8.29 3.69 4.84
#